data_4cd623949937de595e1b88471b3af809
#
_entry.id   4cd623949937de595e1b88471b3af809
#
_cell.length_a   1.000
_cell.length_b   1.000
_cell.length_c   1.000
_cell.angle_alpha   90.00
_cell.angle_beta   90.00
_cell.angle_gamma   90.00
#
_symmetry.space_group_name_H-M   'P 1'
#
loop_
_entity.id
_entity.type
_entity.pdbx_description
1 polymer ?
#
loop_
_entity_poly.entity_id
_entity_poly.type
_entity_poly.pdbx_seq_one_letter_code
_entity_poly.pdbx_strand_id
1 'polypeptide(L)'
;MFELYSDLTTMEKLEILADAAKYDVACTSSGVDRKGKKGFLGNSVACGVCHSFGADGRCISLLKVLMTNHCVYDCKYCMNRCSNDVPRATFTPDELCRLVIEFYKRNYIEGLFLSSGVLKNPSYTMERICETLMLLRTKYRFNGYIHVKAIPGAPDELLSRAGYLADRVSINLELPTAQSLSKLAPNKSFKTILEPMEKITGTIAANRLALGKEARMERSSINRYLTGSIFNQNGTDNGQAALSGTQRTALESGDKLSLPAVSKDMCVKRPFAPAGQSTQMIIGATPENDYQLVTVAEALYKNYGLKRVFYSAFVNVNNDSALPSTEAGPPLLREHRLYQADWLLRFYGFKASDLLSEDRPDFNVFIDPKCDWAVRHLEQFPVEINRAGYYTLLKVPGIGTNSARRIVNARKSARLDFEDIRKMGVVLKRAVYFITCSGRMMYQGCLLYTSDA
;
A
#
# COMPACT_ATOMS: atom_id res chain seq x y z
N MET A 1 -4.60 16.48 -34.97
CA MET A 1 -3.20 16.07 -34.73
C MET A 1 -2.77 16.89 -33.52
N PHE A 2 -2.76 16.29 -32.32
CA PHE A 2 -2.35 17.03 -31.11
C PHE A 2 -0.83 17.19 -31.16
N GLU A 3 -0.33 18.40 -31.28
CA GLU A 3 1.08 18.70 -31.06
C GLU A 3 1.41 18.46 -29.58
N LEU A 4 2.04 17.31 -29.33
CA LEU A 4 2.35 16.81 -27.98
C LEU A 4 3.59 17.48 -27.34
N TYR A 5 4.18 18.44 -28.00
CA TYR A 5 5.41 19.11 -27.55
C TYR A 5 5.12 20.59 -27.36
N SER A 6 4.75 20.93 -26.13
CA SER A 6 4.77 22.33 -25.70
C SER A 6 6.22 22.78 -25.58
N ASP A 7 6.51 24.06 -25.87
CA ASP A 7 7.83 24.71 -25.68
C ASP A 7 8.27 24.78 -24.21
N LEU A 8 7.62 23.98 -23.31
CA LEU A 8 7.91 23.94 -21.89
C LEU A 8 9.28 23.34 -21.62
N THR A 9 10.03 23.99 -20.78
CA THR A 9 11.29 23.46 -20.24
C THR A 9 11.06 22.22 -19.37
N THR A 10 12.07 21.41 -19.17
CA THR A 10 12.00 20.22 -18.29
C THR A 10 11.56 20.59 -16.87
N MET A 11 11.90 21.78 -16.37
CA MET A 11 11.51 22.22 -15.02
C MET A 11 10.03 22.63 -14.96
N GLU A 12 9.51 23.33 -15.95
CA GLU A 12 8.07 23.66 -16.03
C GLU A 12 7.23 22.39 -16.18
N LYS A 13 7.68 21.42 -17.00
CA LYS A 13 7.03 20.11 -17.06
C LYS A 13 7.04 19.41 -15.69
N LEU A 14 8.16 19.50 -14.95
CA LEU A 14 8.24 18.90 -13.62
C LEU A 14 7.25 19.52 -12.64
N GLU A 15 7.12 20.83 -12.61
CA GLU A 15 6.16 21.52 -11.73
C GLU A 15 4.74 21.05 -12.01
N ILE A 16 4.31 21.02 -13.27
CA ILE A 16 2.98 20.55 -13.68
C ILE A 16 2.77 19.07 -13.32
N LEU A 17 3.72 18.21 -13.67
CA LEU A 17 3.55 16.75 -13.54
C LEU A 17 3.79 16.22 -12.12
N ALA A 18 4.57 16.92 -11.32
CA ALA A 18 4.72 16.61 -9.90
C ALA A 18 3.52 17.11 -9.08
N ASP A 19 2.98 18.29 -9.40
CA ASP A 19 1.74 18.78 -8.77
C ASP A 19 0.56 17.89 -9.12
N ALA A 20 0.40 17.50 -10.37
CA ALA A 20 -0.61 16.54 -10.80
C ALA A 20 -0.48 15.15 -10.11
N ALA A 21 0.73 14.77 -9.69
CA ALA A 21 0.99 13.52 -9.00
C ALA A 21 0.63 13.56 -7.50
N LYS A 22 0.41 14.71 -6.88
CA LYS A 22 0.17 14.82 -5.42
C LYS A 22 -1.08 14.07 -4.96
N TYR A 23 -2.10 13.98 -5.80
CA TYR A 23 -3.35 13.26 -5.52
C TYR A 23 -3.23 11.74 -5.66
N ASP A 24 -2.11 11.23 -6.11
CA ASP A 24 -1.82 9.81 -6.21
C ASP A 24 -1.14 9.34 -4.92
N VAL A 25 -1.90 8.80 -3.98
CA VAL A 25 -1.43 8.50 -2.63
C VAL A 25 -0.81 7.11 -2.57
N ALA A 26 0.39 6.98 -3.09
CA ALA A 26 1.22 5.80 -2.78
C ALA A 26 2.34 6.11 -1.77
N CYS A 27 2.38 7.33 -1.23
CA CYS A 27 3.42 7.79 -0.30
C CYS A 27 2.93 9.00 0.50
N THR A 28 3.35 9.11 1.75
CA THR A 28 3.18 10.31 2.55
C THR A 28 4.15 11.38 2.08
N SER A 29 3.66 12.44 1.42
CA SER A 29 4.45 13.63 1.17
C SER A 29 4.68 14.41 2.46
N SER A 30 5.81 15.10 2.59
CA SER A 30 6.11 15.91 3.80
C SER A 30 5.14 17.09 4.01
N GLY A 31 4.40 17.49 2.98
CA GLY A 31 3.42 18.59 3.04
C GLY A 31 4.01 19.96 3.40
N VAL A 32 5.33 20.11 3.46
CA VAL A 32 5.99 21.35 3.86
C VAL A 32 6.47 22.09 2.63
N ASP A 33 5.90 23.27 2.39
CA ASP A 33 6.36 24.24 1.40
C ASP A 33 6.97 25.46 2.10
N ARG A 34 8.25 25.75 1.83
CA ARG A 34 8.95 26.93 2.33
C ARG A 34 9.85 27.51 1.26
N LYS A 35 9.57 28.75 0.85
CA LYS A 35 10.44 29.49 -0.05
C LYS A 35 11.75 29.88 0.66
N GLY A 36 12.85 29.85 -0.10
CA GLY A 36 14.15 30.29 0.40
C GLY A 36 14.08 31.73 0.93
N LYS A 37 14.67 31.99 2.11
CA LYS A 37 14.80 33.31 2.72
C LYS A 37 16.24 33.77 2.58
N LYS A 38 16.43 35.06 2.26
CA LYS A 38 17.76 35.70 2.19
C LYS A 38 18.48 35.54 3.56
N GLY A 39 19.65 34.94 3.54
CA GLY A 39 20.43 34.62 4.75
C GLY A 39 20.17 33.23 5.35
N PHE A 40 19.32 32.38 4.76
CA PHE A 40 19.10 31.00 5.16
C PHE A 40 19.43 30.07 4.00
N LEU A 41 19.94 28.87 4.32
CA LEU A 41 20.24 27.83 3.33
C LEU A 41 19.03 26.93 3.11
N GLY A 42 18.66 26.72 1.84
CA GLY A 42 17.64 25.76 1.40
C GLY A 42 16.23 26.30 1.25
N ASN A 43 15.45 25.62 0.44
CA ASN A 43 14.01 25.73 0.30
C ASN A 43 13.40 24.34 0.48
N SER A 44 12.12 24.27 0.79
CA SER A 44 11.35 23.04 0.83
C SER A 44 10.19 23.17 -0.13
N VAL A 45 10.09 22.28 -1.10
CA VAL A 45 9.00 22.21 -2.05
C VAL A 45 8.09 21.06 -1.66
N ALA A 46 6.78 21.34 -1.55
CA ALA A 46 5.80 20.36 -1.08
C ALA A 46 5.52 19.23 -2.09
N CYS A 47 5.95 19.37 -3.33
CA CYS A 47 5.67 18.42 -4.40
C CYS A 47 6.92 17.70 -4.90
N GLY A 48 6.73 16.54 -5.52
CA GLY A 48 7.73 15.80 -6.29
C GLY A 48 8.56 14.77 -5.52
N VAL A 49 8.67 14.86 -4.20
CA VAL A 49 9.40 13.86 -3.40
C VAL A 49 8.47 13.17 -2.44
N CYS A 50 8.41 11.85 -2.51
CA CYS A 50 7.67 11.03 -1.57
C CYS A 50 8.58 10.05 -0.83
N HIS A 51 8.09 9.51 0.27
CA HIS A 51 8.83 8.58 1.09
C HIS A 51 8.18 7.19 1.06
N SER A 52 8.97 6.16 0.81
CA SER A 52 8.57 4.76 0.92
C SER A 52 9.44 4.07 1.95
N PHE A 53 8.89 3.11 2.67
CA PHE A 53 9.67 2.33 3.62
C PHE A 53 10.18 1.04 2.98
N GLY A 54 11.47 0.80 3.06
CA GLY A 54 12.11 -0.45 2.69
C GLY A 54 11.69 -1.60 3.61
N ALA A 55 12.01 -2.83 3.24
CA ALA A 55 11.75 -4.01 4.07
C ALA A 55 12.55 -4.00 5.38
N ASP A 56 13.64 -3.26 5.42
CA ASP A 56 14.53 -3.03 6.56
C ASP A 56 14.06 -1.86 7.46
N GLY A 57 12.96 -1.20 7.12
CA GLY A 57 12.40 -0.06 7.87
C GLY A 57 13.02 1.29 7.51
N ARG A 58 13.99 1.36 6.57
CA ARG A 58 14.53 2.64 6.11
C ARG A 58 13.50 3.41 5.30
N CYS A 59 13.51 4.73 5.47
CA CYS A 59 12.77 5.65 4.63
C CYS A 59 13.54 5.90 3.33
N ILE A 60 12.90 5.68 2.19
CA ILE A 60 13.47 5.87 0.85
C ILE A 60 12.77 7.07 0.22
N SER A 61 13.56 8.08 -0.17
CA SER A 61 13.06 9.26 -0.87
C SER A 61 12.90 8.98 -2.36
N LEU A 62 11.70 9.19 -2.90
CA LEU A 62 11.39 8.91 -4.30
C LEU A 62 10.98 10.19 -5.02
N LEU A 63 11.48 10.41 -6.24
CA LEU A 63 10.84 11.34 -7.15
C LEU A 63 9.49 10.77 -7.58
N LYS A 64 8.41 11.45 -7.20
CA LYS A 64 7.05 11.08 -7.57
C LYS A 64 6.58 12.00 -8.69
N VAL A 65 6.32 11.44 -9.85
CA VAL A 65 5.99 12.22 -11.04
C VAL A 65 5.08 11.43 -11.99
N LEU A 66 4.25 12.15 -12.75
CA LEU A 66 3.55 11.59 -13.89
C LEU A 66 4.45 11.66 -15.13
N MET A 67 4.39 10.64 -15.97
CA MET A 67 4.98 10.72 -17.32
C MET A 67 4.22 11.74 -18.18
N THR A 68 2.90 11.74 -18.05
CA THR A 68 2.00 12.70 -18.66
C THR A 68 0.76 12.88 -17.80
N ASN A 69 0.20 14.10 -17.80
CA ASN A 69 -1.13 14.36 -17.25
C ASN A 69 -2.21 14.51 -18.36
N HIS A 70 -1.84 14.36 -19.64
CA HIS A 70 -2.83 14.11 -20.69
C HIS A 70 -3.48 12.75 -20.43
N CYS A 71 -4.79 12.70 -20.46
CA CYS A 71 -5.54 11.47 -20.24
C CYS A 71 -6.74 11.41 -21.17
N VAL A 72 -6.99 10.25 -21.80
CA VAL A 72 -8.18 10.02 -22.61
C VAL A 72 -9.39 9.56 -21.76
N TYR A 73 -9.17 9.29 -20.46
CA TYR A 73 -10.22 8.88 -19.55
C TYR A 73 -10.86 10.09 -18.85
N ASP A 74 -12.14 9.95 -18.52
CA ASP A 74 -12.91 10.96 -17.81
C ASP A 74 -13.35 10.49 -16.41
N CYS A 75 -12.39 10.02 -15.60
CA CYS A 75 -12.67 9.62 -14.22
C CYS A 75 -13.08 10.84 -13.39
N LYS A 76 -14.30 10.86 -12.87
CA LYS A 76 -14.91 12.03 -12.22
C LYS A 76 -14.14 12.56 -11.01
N TYR A 77 -13.43 11.68 -10.30
CA TYR A 77 -12.60 12.05 -9.14
C TYR A 77 -11.20 12.59 -9.51
N CYS A 78 -10.80 12.50 -10.79
CA CYS A 78 -9.43 12.78 -11.19
C CYS A 78 -9.27 14.20 -11.72
N MET A 79 -8.30 14.96 -11.20
CA MET A 79 -8.02 16.29 -11.73
C MET A 79 -7.49 16.28 -13.17
N ASN A 80 -6.89 15.15 -13.59
CA ASN A 80 -6.30 14.98 -14.92
C ASN A 80 -7.27 14.37 -15.95
N ARG A 81 -8.58 14.30 -15.64
CA ARG A 81 -9.58 13.79 -16.60
C ARG A 81 -9.60 14.64 -17.87
N CYS A 82 -10.00 14.03 -19.00
CA CYS A 82 -9.94 14.69 -20.31
C CYS A 82 -10.79 15.96 -20.38
N SER A 83 -11.91 16.02 -19.66
CA SER A 83 -12.83 17.17 -19.65
C SER A 83 -12.35 18.37 -18.80
N ASN A 84 -11.28 18.23 -18.01
CA ASN A 84 -10.76 19.35 -17.23
C ASN A 84 -9.81 20.21 -18.07
N ASP A 85 -9.99 21.51 -17.96
CA ASP A 85 -9.08 22.52 -18.50
C ASP A 85 -7.97 22.81 -17.47
N VAL A 86 -6.88 22.05 -17.54
CA VAL A 86 -5.70 22.18 -16.67
C VAL A 86 -4.43 22.19 -17.52
N PRO A 87 -3.35 22.84 -17.07
CA PRO A 87 -2.07 22.81 -17.77
C PRO A 87 -1.62 21.35 -18.02
N ARG A 88 -1.30 21.04 -19.26
CA ARG A 88 -0.92 19.69 -19.68
C ARG A 88 0.56 19.65 -20.08
N ALA A 89 1.23 18.59 -19.66
CA ALA A 89 2.62 18.33 -20.02
C ALA A 89 2.87 16.85 -20.24
N THR A 90 3.94 16.55 -20.98
CA THR A 90 4.39 15.18 -21.22
C THR A 90 5.91 15.17 -21.25
N PHE A 91 6.52 14.27 -20.49
CA PHE A 91 7.93 13.95 -20.61
C PHE A 91 8.17 12.96 -21.76
N THR A 92 9.21 13.19 -22.51
CA THR A 92 9.80 12.11 -23.28
C THR A 92 10.54 11.14 -22.34
N PRO A 93 10.70 9.86 -22.71
CA PRO A 93 11.46 8.90 -21.89
C PRO A 93 12.87 9.39 -21.53
N ASP A 94 13.58 10.01 -22.46
CA ASP A 94 14.95 10.49 -22.22
C ASP A 94 15.00 11.72 -21.30
N GLU A 95 14.07 12.69 -21.44
CA GLU A 95 13.95 13.82 -20.52
C GLU A 95 13.74 13.37 -19.08
N LEU A 96 12.79 12.43 -18.88
CA LEU A 96 12.50 11.91 -17.56
C LEU A 96 13.70 11.14 -16.98
N CYS A 97 14.37 10.34 -17.78
CA CYS A 97 15.57 9.65 -17.35
C CYS A 97 16.67 10.60 -16.90
N ARG A 98 16.96 11.66 -17.68
CA ARG A 98 17.96 12.68 -17.31
C ARG A 98 17.59 13.34 -15.99
N LEU A 99 16.34 13.73 -15.83
CA LEU A 99 15.84 14.34 -14.58
C LEU A 99 16.07 13.43 -13.37
N VAL A 100 15.69 12.16 -13.47
CA VAL A 100 15.88 11.17 -12.40
C VAL A 100 17.34 11.01 -12.03
N ILE A 101 18.23 10.92 -13.04
CA ILE A 101 19.67 10.74 -12.82
C ILE A 101 20.31 11.98 -12.19
N GLU A 102 19.92 13.18 -12.61
CA GLU A 102 20.44 14.42 -12.01
C GLU A 102 20.00 14.58 -10.54
N PHE A 103 18.76 14.22 -10.21
CA PHE A 103 18.27 14.26 -8.83
C PHE A 103 18.95 13.19 -7.96
N TYR A 104 19.17 12.02 -8.52
CA TYR A 104 19.90 10.93 -7.84
C TYR A 104 21.36 11.30 -7.55
N LYS A 105 22.08 11.84 -8.54
CA LYS A 105 23.48 12.29 -8.37
C LYS A 105 23.64 13.38 -7.30
N ARG A 106 22.61 14.23 -7.12
CA ARG A 106 22.58 15.27 -6.11
C ARG A 106 22.08 14.79 -4.75
N ASN A 107 21.84 13.49 -4.58
CA ASN A 107 21.29 12.88 -3.35
C ASN A 107 19.91 13.44 -2.92
N TYR A 108 19.12 13.96 -3.85
CA TYR A 108 17.76 14.41 -3.55
C TYR A 108 16.78 13.24 -3.42
N ILE A 109 17.04 12.16 -4.17
CA ILE A 109 16.20 10.98 -4.24
C ILE A 109 17.05 9.70 -4.23
N GLU A 110 16.46 8.61 -3.77
CA GLU A 110 17.01 7.26 -3.85
C GLU A 110 16.31 6.41 -4.93
N GLY A 111 15.21 6.92 -5.50
CA GLY A 111 14.45 6.19 -6.50
C GLY A 111 13.38 7.01 -7.20
N LEU A 112 12.59 6.31 -8.00
CA LEU A 112 11.52 6.87 -8.82
C LEU A 112 10.18 6.20 -8.48
N PHE A 113 9.12 6.99 -8.30
CA PHE A 113 7.74 6.54 -8.40
C PHE A 113 7.10 7.15 -9.64
N LEU A 114 6.89 6.30 -10.65
CA LEU A 114 6.37 6.70 -11.95
C LEU A 114 4.92 6.25 -12.12
N SER A 115 4.05 7.22 -12.36
CA SER A 115 2.68 7.02 -12.80
C SER A 115 2.40 7.78 -14.11
N SER A 116 1.16 7.74 -14.62
CA SER A 116 0.81 8.43 -15.85
C SER A 116 -0.71 8.60 -15.99
N GLY A 117 -1.15 9.67 -16.63
CA GLY A 117 -2.42 9.68 -17.35
C GLY A 117 -2.37 8.69 -18.51
N VAL A 118 -3.51 8.35 -19.09
CA VAL A 118 -3.61 7.44 -20.25
C VAL A 118 -3.55 8.26 -21.53
N LEU A 119 -2.38 8.28 -22.17
CA LEU A 119 -2.15 8.98 -23.43
C LEU A 119 -2.53 8.06 -24.61
N LYS A 120 -3.40 8.50 -25.49
CA LYS A 120 -3.95 7.74 -26.64
C LYS A 120 -4.69 6.46 -26.22
N ASN A 121 -4.02 5.49 -25.64
CA ASN A 121 -4.57 4.24 -25.12
C ASN A 121 -3.62 3.59 -24.08
N PRO A 122 -4.09 2.56 -23.34
CA PRO A 122 -3.28 1.88 -22.31
C PRO A 122 -1.97 1.29 -22.85
N SER A 123 -1.99 0.67 -24.02
CA SER A 123 -0.82 0.03 -24.64
C SER A 123 0.28 1.06 -24.92
N TYR A 124 -0.06 2.12 -25.64
CA TYR A 124 0.88 3.19 -25.99
C TYR A 124 1.50 3.82 -24.73
N THR A 125 0.67 4.09 -23.72
CA THR A 125 1.16 4.69 -22.46
C THR A 125 2.11 3.73 -21.76
N MET A 126 1.77 2.46 -21.68
CA MET A 126 2.61 1.47 -21.02
C MET A 126 3.91 1.21 -21.78
N GLU A 127 3.91 1.29 -23.11
CA GLU A 127 5.13 1.25 -23.94
C GLU A 127 6.09 2.38 -23.59
N ARG A 128 5.59 3.62 -23.46
CA ARG A 128 6.42 4.78 -23.07
C ARG A 128 6.98 4.62 -21.64
N ILE A 129 6.19 4.11 -20.72
CA ILE A 129 6.65 3.77 -19.37
C ILE A 129 7.75 2.71 -19.45
N CYS A 130 7.54 1.60 -20.16
CA CYS A 130 8.54 0.53 -20.32
C CYS A 130 9.82 1.04 -20.97
N GLU A 131 9.74 1.92 -21.96
CA GLU A 131 10.90 2.54 -22.59
C GLU A 131 11.71 3.36 -21.56
N THR A 132 11.04 4.18 -20.75
CA THR A 132 11.69 4.94 -19.67
C THR A 132 12.42 4.02 -18.71
N LEU A 133 11.75 2.96 -18.23
CA LEU A 133 12.35 1.99 -17.31
C LEU A 133 13.55 1.28 -17.96
N MET A 134 13.43 0.92 -19.23
CA MET A 134 14.51 0.30 -19.98
C MET A 134 15.72 1.22 -20.09
N LEU A 135 15.54 2.46 -20.51
CA LEU A 135 16.60 3.45 -20.60
C LEU A 135 17.29 3.66 -19.24
N LEU A 136 16.53 3.81 -18.16
CA LEU A 136 17.09 3.91 -16.80
C LEU A 136 17.98 2.72 -16.46
N ARG A 137 17.52 1.49 -16.73
CA ARG A 137 18.25 0.27 -16.34
C ARG A 137 19.44 -0.04 -17.25
N THR A 138 19.35 0.26 -18.55
CA THR A 138 20.39 -0.09 -19.54
C THR A 138 21.33 1.07 -19.83
N LYS A 139 20.82 2.16 -20.43
CA LYS A 139 21.61 3.32 -20.86
C LYS A 139 22.23 4.05 -19.67
N TYR A 140 21.41 4.35 -18.65
CA TYR A 140 21.83 5.10 -17.47
C TYR A 140 22.34 4.22 -16.33
N ARG A 141 22.21 2.90 -16.42
CA ARG A 141 22.64 1.90 -15.40
C ARG A 141 22.13 2.24 -14.00
N PHE A 142 20.95 2.83 -13.92
CA PHE A 142 20.33 3.22 -12.66
C PHE A 142 19.92 1.99 -11.85
N ASN A 143 20.50 1.82 -10.66
CA ASN A 143 20.20 0.72 -9.75
C ASN A 143 19.32 1.15 -8.56
N GLY A 144 18.86 2.40 -8.50
CA GLY A 144 17.94 2.89 -7.48
C GLY A 144 16.58 2.22 -7.54
N TYR A 145 15.78 2.42 -6.49
CA TYR A 145 14.45 1.85 -6.37
C TYR A 145 13.50 2.43 -7.42
N ILE A 146 12.72 1.58 -8.07
CA ILE A 146 11.67 2.00 -9.02
C ILE A 146 10.33 1.38 -8.60
N HIS A 147 9.36 2.23 -8.36
CA HIS A 147 7.96 1.87 -8.24
C HIS A 147 7.21 2.37 -9.46
N VAL A 148 6.56 1.49 -10.19
CA VAL A 148 5.76 1.83 -11.36
C VAL A 148 4.28 1.57 -11.10
N LYS A 149 3.44 2.52 -11.50
CA LYS A 149 1.99 2.34 -11.55
C LYS A 149 1.62 1.87 -12.96
N ALA A 150 1.24 0.61 -13.06
CA ALA A 150 0.84 0.02 -14.32
C ALA A 150 -0.56 0.53 -14.75
N ILE A 151 -0.75 0.64 -16.05
CA ILE A 151 -1.99 1.14 -16.63
C ILE A 151 -2.98 -0.03 -16.78
N PRO A 152 -4.19 0.07 -16.19
CA PRO A 152 -5.23 -0.94 -16.39
C PRO A 152 -5.58 -1.12 -17.87
N GLY A 153 -5.70 -2.38 -18.30
CA GLY A 153 -5.96 -2.71 -19.71
C GLY A 153 -4.72 -2.70 -20.63
N ALA A 154 -3.53 -2.51 -20.09
CA ALA A 154 -2.30 -2.69 -20.86
C ALA A 154 -2.03 -4.18 -21.16
N PRO A 155 -1.39 -4.51 -22.31
CA PRO A 155 -1.01 -5.87 -22.66
C PRO A 155 -0.11 -6.54 -21.62
N ASP A 156 -0.30 -7.84 -21.43
CA ASP A 156 0.44 -8.65 -20.45
C ASP A 156 1.97 -8.60 -20.65
N GLU A 157 2.39 -8.55 -21.91
CA GLU A 157 3.81 -8.46 -22.26
C GLU A 157 4.47 -7.18 -21.70
N LEU A 158 3.76 -6.05 -21.77
CA LEU A 158 4.22 -4.77 -21.25
C LEU A 158 4.20 -4.77 -19.72
N LEU A 159 3.19 -5.38 -19.10
CA LEU A 159 3.12 -5.55 -17.65
C LEU A 159 4.27 -6.45 -17.14
N SER A 160 4.55 -7.55 -17.84
CA SER A 160 5.69 -8.41 -17.54
C SER A 160 7.02 -7.68 -17.67
N ARG A 161 7.20 -6.93 -18.75
CA ARG A 161 8.41 -6.13 -18.97
C ARG A 161 8.61 -5.12 -17.84
N ALA A 162 7.57 -4.39 -17.46
CA ALA A 162 7.62 -3.46 -16.33
C ALA A 162 7.97 -4.16 -15.01
N GLY A 163 7.43 -5.35 -14.77
CA GLY A 163 7.69 -6.14 -13.56
C GLY A 163 9.17 -6.56 -13.41
N TYR A 164 9.88 -6.85 -14.50
CA TYR A 164 11.32 -7.12 -14.47
C TYR A 164 12.18 -5.87 -14.32
N LEU A 165 11.69 -4.71 -14.75
CA LEU A 165 12.44 -3.46 -14.70
C LEU A 165 12.21 -2.67 -13.40
N ALA A 166 11.05 -2.83 -12.77
CA ALA A 166 10.66 -2.18 -11.52
C ALA A 166 10.92 -3.07 -10.30
N ASP A 167 11.07 -2.42 -9.15
CA ASP A 167 11.16 -3.13 -7.88
C ASP A 167 9.77 -3.36 -7.29
N ARG A 168 8.81 -2.47 -7.55
CA ARG A 168 7.39 -2.62 -7.19
C ARG A 168 6.50 -2.23 -8.35
N VAL A 169 5.42 -2.98 -8.50
CA VAL A 169 4.34 -2.66 -9.44
C VAL A 169 3.07 -2.39 -8.64
N SER A 170 2.30 -1.39 -9.04
CA SER A 170 0.95 -1.15 -8.50
C SER A 170 -0.07 -1.01 -9.62
N ILE A 171 -1.27 -1.51 -9.36
CA ILE A 171 -2.46 -1.26 -10.16
C ILE A 171 -3.52 -0.77 -9.20
N ASN A 172 -4.09 0.39 -9.44
CA ASN A 172 -5.08 0.94 -8.54
C ASN A 172 -6.44 0.28 -8.74
N LEU A 173 -7.04 -0.18 -7.65
CA LEU A 173 -8.43 -0.62 -7.62
C LEU A 173 -9.38 0.58 -7.74
N GLU A 174 -8.99 1.71 -7.19
CA GLU A 174 -9.68 3.00 -7.11
C GLU A 174 -10.89 2.95 -6.19
N LEU A 175 -11.91 2.15 -6.50
CA LEU A 175 -13.17 2.05 -5.75
C LEU A 175 -13.47 0.59 -5.39
N PRO A 176 -14.14 0.33 -4.26
CA PRO A 176 -14.30 -1.03 -3.74
C PRO A 176 -15.37 -1.84 -4.44
N THR A 177 -16.32 -1.20 -5.15
CA THR A 177 -17.43 -1.86 -5.82
C THR A 177 -17.45 -1.61 -7.33
N ALA A 178 -17.97 -2.59 -8.11
CA ALA A 178 -18.10 -2.45 -9.55
C ALA A 178 -19.09 -1.33 -9.93
N GLN A 179 -20.14 -1.14 -9.13
CA GLN A 179 -21.13 -0.08 -9.34
C GLN A 179 -20.50 1.30 -9.20
N SER A 180 -19.75 1.53 -8.13
CA SER A 180 -19.04 2.79 -7.89
C SER A 180 -17.98 3.05 -8.96
N LEU A 181 -17.24 2.00 -9.36
CA LEU A 181 -16.23 2.11 -10.40
C LEU A 181 -16.86 2.50 -11.75
N SER A 182 -17.97 1.85 -12.17
CA SER A 182 -18.65 2.18 -13.42
C SER A 182 -19.23 3.60 -13.42
N LYS A 183 -19.71 4.08 -12.27
CA LYS A 183 -20.27 5.44 -12.10
C LYS A 183 -19.20 6.53 -12.18
N LEU A 184 -18.06 6.34 -11.53
CA LEU A 184 -17.04 7.38 -11.38
C LEU A 184 -15.83 7.22 -12.32
N ALA A 185 -15.60 6.04 -12.87
CA ALA A 185 -14.50 5.75 -13.79
C ALA A 185 -14.96 4.82 -14.93
N PRO A 186 -15.85 5.29 -15.82
CA PRO A 186 -16.54 4.45 -16.82
C PRO A 186 -15.59 3.73 -17.79
N ASN A 187 -14.38 4.24 -17.97
CA ASN A 187 -13.34 3.63 -18.80
C ASN A 187 -12.57 2.49 -18.12
N LYS A 188 -12.85 2.21 -16.83
CA LYS A 188 -12.21 1.15 -16.05
C LYS A 188 -13.21 0.06 -15.68
N SER A 189 -12.74 -1.17 -15.58
CA SER A 189 -13.53 -2.30 -15.07
C SER A 189 -12.72 -3.14 -14.11
N PHE A 190 -13.37 -3.88 -13.22
CA PHE A 190 -12.65 -4.82 -12.35
C PHE A 190 -11.90 -5.89 -13.14
N LYS A 191 -12.41 -6.30 -14.28
CA LYS A 191 -11.72 -7.24 -15.16
C LYS A 191 -10.33 -6.70 -15.55
N THR A 192 -10.28 -5.46 -16.08
CA THR A 192 -9.04 -4.83 -16.52
C THR A 192 -8.08 -4.46 -15.38
N ILE A 193 -8.52 -4.54 -14.12
CA ILE A 193 -7.73 -4.28 -12.92
C ILE A 193 -7.27 -5.58 -12.26
N LEU A 194 -8.19 -6.52 -12.02
CA LEU A 194 -7.93 -7.71 -11.22
C LEU A 194 -7.20 -8.81 -12.00
N GLU A 195 -7.49 -9.02 -13.29
CA GLU A 195 -6.76 -9.99 -14.12
C GLU A 195 -5.25 -9.69 -14.17
N PRO A 196 -4.81 -8.44 -14.44
CA PRO A 196 -3.39 -8.11 -14.35
C PRO A 196 -2.81 -8.28 -12.96
N MET A 197 -3.56 -7.96 -11.89
CA MET A 197 -3.10 -8.19 -10.51
C MET A 197 -2.83 -9.67 -10.24
N GLU A 198 -3.71 -10.55 -10.70
CA GLU A 198 -3.56 -12.01 -10.56
C GLU A 198 -2.33 -12.50 -11.30
N LYS A 199 -2.14 -12.09 -12.56
CA LYS A 199 -0.97 -12.45 -13.37
C LYS A 199 0.35 -11.99 -12.74
N ILE A 200 0.40 -10.76 -12.25
CA ILE A 200 1.57 -10.23 -11.54
C ILE A 200 1.86 -11.07 -10.28
N THR A 201 0.84 -11.43 -9.51
CA THR A 201 0.99 -12.28 -8.32
C THR A 201 1.54 -13.66 -8.67
N GLY A 202 0.97 -14.31 -9.69
CA GLY A 202 1.45 -15.60 -10.20
C GLY A 202 2.91 -15.53 -10.68
N THR A 203 3.26 -14.49 -11.43
CA THR A 203 4.63 -14.28 -11.91
C THR A 203 5.62 -14.03 -10.77
N ILE A 204 5.24 -13.24 -9.74
CA ILE A 204 6.06 -13.06 -8.52
C ILE A 204 6.29 -14.40 -7.85
N ALA A 205 5.24 -15.21 -7.67
CA ALA A 205 5.33 -16.51 -7.01
C ALA A 205 6.25 -17.48 -7.79
N ALA A 206 6.04 -17.61 -9.11
CA ALA A 206 6.85 -18.45 -9.97
C ALA A 206 8.33 -18.04 -9.99
N ASN A 207 8.60 -16.72 -10.10
CA ASN A 207 9.96 -16.20 -10.10
C ASN A 207 10.67 -16.43 -8.75
N ARG A 208 9.96 -16.33 -7.63
CA ARG A 208 10.51 -16.62 -6.30
C ARG A 208 10.88 -18.11 -6.16
N LEU A 209 9.99 -18.99 -6.59
CA LEU A 209 10.26 -20.45 -6.60
C LEU A 209 11.49 -20.78 -7.46
N ALA A 210 11.60 -20.19 -8.65
CA ALA A 210 12.76 -20.36 -9.53
C ALA A 210 14.07 -19.86 -8.89
N LEU A 211 14.00 -18.92 -7.94
CA LEU A 211 15.12 -18.45 -7.15
C LEU A 211 15.34 -19.20 -5.84
N GLY A 212 14.69 -20.34 -5.64
CA GLY A 212 14.79 -21.13 -4.41
C GLY A 212 14.16 -20.46 -3.18
N LYS A 213 13.19 -19.55 -3.37
CA LYS A 213 12.47 -18.86 -2.29
C LYS A 213 11.04 -19.39 -2.19
N GLU A 214 10.40 -19.19 -1.05
CA GLU A 214 8.97 -19.48 -0.93
C GLU A 214 8.15 -18.67 -1.93
N ALA A 215 7.08 -19.26 -2.50
CA ALA A 215 6.19 -18.61 -3.46
C ALA A 215 5.58 -17.32 -2.89
N ARG A 216 5.21 -17.34 -1.62
CA ARG A 216 4.71 -16.16 -0.91
C ARG A 216 5.86 -15.28 -0.43
N MET A 217 5.69 -13.98 -0.59
CA MET A 217 6.67 -13.02 -0.09
C MET A 217 6.75 -13.09 1.44
N GLU A 218 7.94 -13.36 1.94
CA GLU A 218 8.20 -13.23 3.37
C GLU A 218 7.80 -11.83 3.85
N ARG A 219 7.09 -11.80 4.93
CA ARG A 219 6.85 -10.57 5.64
C ARG A 219 7.99 -10.37 6.61
N SER A 220 8.27 -9.12 6.92
CA SER A 220 9.40 -8.73 7.78
C SER A 220 9.60 -9.73 8.94
N SER A 221 10.79 -9.80 9.50
CA SER A 221 11.14 -10.68 10.65
C SER A 221 10.13 -10.62 11.82
N ILE A 222 9.31 -9.58 11.87
CA ILE A 222 8.19 -9.39 12.79
C ILE A 222 7.09 -10.44 12.59
N ASN A 223 6.91 -10.96 11.37
CA ASN A 223 5.80 -11.85 11.00
C ASN A 223 6.09 -13.36 11.14
N ARG A 224 7.29 -13.76 11.53
CA ARG A 224 7.65 -15.19 11.72
C ARG A 224 6.77 -15.92 12.73
N TYR A 225 6.07 -15.19 13.60
CA TYR A 225 5.21 -15.74 14.64
C TYR A 225 3.73 -15.81 14.29
N LEU A 226 3.35 -15.36 13.09
CA LEU A 226 1.95 -15.29 12.67
C LEU A 226 1.51 -16.57 11.92
N THR A 227 1.39 -17.68 12.61
CA THR A 227 0.85 -18.94 12.03
C THR A 227 -0.65 -18.86 11.70
N GLY A 228 -1.42 -18.02 12.38
CA GLY A 228 -2.86 -17.83 12.18
C GLY A 228 -3.28 -16.53 11.50
N SER A 229 -2.36 -15.79 10.85
CA SER A 229 -2.73 -14.55 10.16
C SER A 229 -3.50 -14.84 8.87
N ILE A 230 -4.23 -13.83 8.35
CA ILE A 230 -4.88 -13.87 7.03
C ILE A 230 -3.93 -14.36 5.91
N PHE A 231 -2.67 -14.41 6.17
CA PHE A 231 -1.61 -14.79 5.27
C PHE A 231 -1.10 -16.22 5.49
N ASN A 232 -1.38 -16.83 6.64
CA ASN A 232 -1.04 -18.17 7.03
C ASN A 232 -2.29 -18.85 7.57
N GLN A 233 -3.30 -19.08 6.76
CA GLN A 233 -4.55 -19.71 7.19
C GLN A 233 -4.43 -21.23 7.41
N ASN A 234 -3.29 -21.83 7.10
CA ASN A 234 -3.09 -23.27 7.24
C ASN A 234 -1.99 -23.56 8.26
N GLY A 235 -2.37 -23.61 9.53
CA GLY A 235 -1.53 -24.17 10.60
C GLY A 235 -1.38 -25.70 10.53
N THR A 236 -1.84 -26.38 9.48
CA THR A 236 -1.82 -27.83 9.35
C THR A 236 -1.66 -28.37 7.94
N ASP A 237 -1.48 -27.53 6.91
CA ASP A 237 -1.24 -28.10 5.58
C ASP A 237 -0.02 -27.47 4.89
N ASN A 238 0.84 -28.39 4.50
CA ASN A 238 2.02 -28.21 3.66
C ASN A 238 1.77 -27.18 2.54
N GLY A 239 2.48 -26.08 2.57
CA GLY A 239 2.89 -25.18 1.48
C GLY A 239 2.03 -24.91 0.23
N GLN A 240 0.83 -25.46 0.12
CA GLN A 240 0.08 -25.53 -1.14
C GLN A 240 -1.23 -24.74 -1.20
N ALA A 241 -1.69 -24.12 -0.14
CA ALA A 241 -3.00 -23.48 -0.14
C ALA A 241 -2.93 -21.97 -0.31
N ALA A 242 -3.10 -21.49 -1.51
CA ALA A 242 -3.72 -20.26 -1.99
C ALA A 242 -3.32 -19.87 -3.42
N LEU A 243 -3.09 -20.87 -4.24
CA LEU A 243 -3.23 -20.68 -5.69
C LEU A 243 -4.67 -21.07 -6.02
N SER A 244 -5.36 -20.31 -6.90
CA SER A 244 -6.65 -20.74 -7.43
C SER A 244 -6.50 -22.11 -8.10
N GLY A 245 -7.60 -22.87 -8.23
CA GLY A 245 -7.53 -24.20 -8.85
C GLY A 245 -6.84 -24.18 -10.22
N THR A 246 -6.98 -23.11 -10.97
CA THR A 246 -6.32 -22.87 -12.27
C THR A 246 -4.80 -22.68 -12.14
N GLN A 247 -4.32 -22.09 -11.04
CA GLN A 247 -2.88 -21.88 -10.80
C GLN A 247 -2.19 -23.17 -10.28
N ARG A 248 -2.92 -24.04 -9.61
CA ARG A 248 -2.42 -25.36 -9.22
C ARG A 248 -2.16 -26.26 -10.41
N THR A 249 -3.12 -26.35 -11.35
CA THR A 249 -2.99 -27.14 -12.57
C THR A 249 -1.83 -26.68 -13.46
N ALA A 250 -1.59 -25.37 -13.57
CA ALA A 250 -0.48 -24.84 -14.34
C ALA A 250 0.91 -25.11 -13.73
N LEU A 251 1.01 -25.28 -12.41
CA LEU A 251 2.25 -25.65 -11.72
C LEU A 251 2.49 -27.16 -11.68
N GLU A 252 1.42 -27.95 -11.67
CA GLU A 252 1.50 -29.43 -11.66
C GLU A 252 1.66 -30.02 -13.06
N SER A 253 1.17 -29.33 -14.11
CA SER A 253 1.24 -29.81 -15.50
C SER A 253 2.61 -29.64 -16.16
N GLY A 254 3.57 -28.99 -15.49
CA GLY A 254 4.91 -28.79 -16.06
C GLY A 254 4.91 -27.93 -17.33
N ASP A 255 3.78 -27.35 -17.68
CA ASP A 255 3.70 -26.36 -18.74
C ASP A 255 4.59 -25.18 -18.35
N LYS A 256 5.72 -25.09 -19.01
CA LYS A 256 6.56 -23.89 -18.99
C LYS A 256 5.64 -22.74 -19.38
N LEU A 257 5.19 -21.95 -18.40
CA LEU A 257 4.64 -20.64 -18.70
C LEU A 257 5.67 -20.01 -19.64
N SER A 258 5.32 -19.93 -20.92
CA SER A 258 6.14 -19.30 -21.93
C SER A 258 6.17 -17.81 -21.59
N LEU A 259 7.20 -17.43 -20.83
CA LEU A 259 7.48 -16.04 -20.55
C LEU A 259 7.69 -15.36 -21.90
N PRO A 260 6.94 -14.28 -22.21
CA PRO A 260 7.17 -13.54 -23.45
C PRO A 260 8.64 -13.11 -23.52
N ALA A 261 9.20 -13.17 -24.71
CA ALA A 261 10.61 -12.96 -24.99
C ALA A 261 11.08 -11.54 -24.62
N VAL A 262 11.37 -11.35 -23.36
CA VAL A 262 12.33 -10.33 -22.93
C VAL A 262 13.69 -10.97 -23.17
N SER A 263 14.64 -10.25 -23.81
CA SER A 263 15.92 -10.82 -24.18
C SER A 263 16.51 -11.64 -23.03
N LYS A 264 16.87 -12.89 -23.28
CA LYS A 264 17.33 -13.86 -22.27
C LYS A 264 18.39 -13.30 -21.31
N ASP A 265 19.18 -12.34 -21.75
CA ASP A 265 20.25 -11.73 -20.95
C ASP A 265 19.76 -10.79 -19.83
N MET A 266 18.59 -10.17 -19.95
CA MET A 266 18.04 -9.27 -18.91
C MET A 266 17.16 -9.98 -17.88
N CYS A 267 16.44 -11.02 -18.28
CA CYS A 267 15.55 -11.77 -17.38
C CYS A 267 16.31 -12.62 -16.36
N VAL A 268 17.50 -13.08 -16.68
CA VAL A 268 18.27 -14.02 -15.84
C VAL A 268 18.86 -13.36 -14.59
N LYS A 269 18.98 -12.02 -14.54
CA LYS A 269 19.70 -11.32 -13.46
C LYS A 269 18.84 -10.50 -12.49
N ARG A 270 17.57 -10.19 -12.81
CA ARG A 270 16.72 -9.41 -11.94
C ARG A 270 15.45 -10.17 -11.53
N PRO A 271 15.14 -10.22 -10.23
CA PRO A 271 13.87 -10.80 -9.77
C PRO A 271 12.71 -9.92 -10.22
N PHE A 272 11.58 -10.55 -10.55
CA PHE A 272 10.34 -9.88 -10.94
C PHE A 272 9.71 -9.18 -9.74
N ALA A 273 9.52 -7.87 -9.81
CA ALA A 273 8.92 -7.01 -8.78
C ALA A 273 9.29 -7.43 -7.35
N PRO A 274 10.58 -7.40 -6.95
CA PRO A 274 11.06 -7.97 -5.69
C PRO A 274 10.44 -7.33 -4.44
N ALA A 275 9.95 -6.08 -4.52
CA ALA A 275 9.22 -5.42 -3.46
C ALA A 275 7.70 -5.70 -3.49
N GLY A 276 7.25 -6.52 -4.45
CA GLY A 276 5.86 -6.98 -4.56
C GLY A 276 4.91 -6.00 -5.22
N GLN A 277 3.64 -6.34 -5.13
CA GLN A 277 2.53 -5.58 -5.70
C GLN A 277 1.76 -4.81 -4.62
N SER A 278 1.19 -3.66 -5.01
CA SER A 278 0.31 -2.85 -4.15
C SER A 278 -0.86 -2.28 -4.97
N THR A 279 -1.87 -1.77 -4.26
CA THR A 279 -3.01 -1.08 -4.84
C THR A 279 -3.41 0.13 -4.00
N GLN A 280 -4.33 0.94 -4.52
CA GLN A 280 -4.90 2.09 -3.84
C GLN A 280 -6.42 2.10 -3.98
N MET A 281 -7.13 2.51 -2.91
CA MET A 281 -8.56 2.80 -2.89
C MET A 281 -8.80 4.24 -2.44
N ILE A 282 -9.78 4.88 -3.05
CA ILE A 282 -10.25 6.23 -2.70
C ILE A 282 -11.36 6.07 -1.65
N ILE A 283 -11.29 6.86 -0.59
CA ILE A 283 -12.19 6.78 0.57
C ILE A 283 -13.06 8.01 0.63
N GLY A 284 -14.37 7.81 0.69
CA GLY A 284 -15.35 8.89 0.83
C GLY A 284 -15.78 9.55 -0.49
N ALA A 285 -15.36 9.03 -1.64
CA ALA A 285 -15.90 9.43 -2.94
C ALA A 285 -17.24 8.76 -3.26
N THR A 286 -17.56 7.68 -2.58
CA THR A 286 -18.69 6.78 -2.80
C THR A 286 -19.25 6.31 -1.45
N PRO A 287 -20.49 5.78 -1.42
CA PRO A 287 -21.21 5.53 -0.17
C PRO A 287 -20.74 4.29 0.61
N GLU A 288 -19.75 3.55 0.09
CA GLU A 288 -19.29 2.34 0.78
C GLU A 288 -18.79 2.65 2.19
N ASN A 289 -19.19 1.78 3.12
CA ASN A 289 -18.81 1.83 4.52
C ASN A 289 -17.43 1.21 4.78
N ASP A 290 -16.90 1.36 5.99
CA ASP A 290 -15.57 0.87 6.36
C ASP A 290 -15.49 -0.65 6.36
N TYR A 291 -16.58 -1.35 6.69
CA TYR A 291 -16.63 -2.82 6.67
C TYR A 291 -16.43 -3.37 5.25
N GLN A 292 -17.07 -2.77 4.26
CA GLN A 292 -16.87 -3.13 2.86
C GLN A 292 -15.43 -2.88 2.41
N LEU A 293 -14.86 -1.72 2.77
CA LEU A 293 -13.47 -1.37 2.43
C LEU A 293 -12.45 -2.36 3.04
N VAL A 294 -12.61 -2.69 4.33
CA VAL A 294 -11.71 -3.60 5.04
C VAL A 294 -11.87 -5.03 4.53
N THR A 295 -13.09 -5.46 4.20
CA THR A 295 -13.38 -6.77 3.61
C THR A 295 -12.74 -6.92 2.23
N VAL A 296 -12.86 -5.90 1.37
CA VAL A 296 -12.16 -5.86 0.08
C VAL A 296 -10.64 -5.91 0.27
N ALA A 297 -10.09 -5.14 1.19
CA ALA A 297 -8.66 -5.16 1.48
C ALA A 297 -8.19 -6.54 1.96
N GLU A 298 -8.94 -7.19 2.84
CA GLU A 298 -8.67 -8.56 3.30
C GLU A 298 -8.67 -9.55 2.13
N ALA A 299 -9.67 -9.49 1.25
CA ALA A 299 -9.76 -10.34 0.05
C ALA A 299 -8.56 -10.11 -0.89
N LEU A 300 -8.17 -8.86 -1.11
CA LEU A 300 -7.00 -8.51 -1.92
C LEU A 300 -5.70 -9.08 -1.35
N TYR A 301 -5.53 -9.05 -0.04
CA TYR A 301 -4.38 -9.67 0.62
C TYR A 301 -4.38 -11.19 0.48
N LYS A 302 -5.54 -11.84 0.63
CA LYS A 302 -5.67 -13.30 0.56
C LYS A 302 -5.46 -13.82 -0.86
N ASN A 303 -6.17 -13.23 -1.82
CA ASN A 303 -6.30 -13.77 -3.17
C ASN A 303 -5.19 -13.28 -4.11
N TYR A 304 -4.77 -12.01 -3.96
CA TYR A 304 -3.79 -11.39 -4.88
C TYR A 304 -2.42 -11.18 -4.24
N GLY A 305 -2.18 -11.66 -3.01
CA GLY A 305 -0.88 -11.59 -2.35
C GLY A 305 -0.29 -10.18 -2.26
N LEU A 306 -1.13 -9.15 -2.22
CA LEU A 306 -0.69 -7.76 -2.20
C LEU A 306 0.22 -7.48 -1.00
N LYS A 307 1.20 -6.63 -1.21
CA LYS A 307 2.09 -6.19 -0.13
C LYS A 307 1.45 -5.09 0.71
N ARG A 308 0.64 -4.22 0.08
CA ARG A 308 -0.06 -3.13 0.74
C ARG A 308 -1.26 -2.66 -0.08
N VAL A 309 -2.32 -2.30 0.63
CA VAL A 309 -3.42 -1.47 0.16
C VAL A 309 -3.19 -0.06 0.70
N PHE A 310 -3.27 0.93 -0.16
CA PHE A 310 -3.23 2.35 0.21
C PHE A 310 -4.64 2.90 0.21
N TYR A 311 -4.95 3.72 1.20
CA TYR A 311 -6.20 4.45 1.31
C TYR A 311 -5.93 5.92 1.04
N SER A 312 -6.80 6.56 0.29
CA SER A 312 -6.69 7.97 -0.06
C SER A 312 -7.99 8.67 0.25
N ALA A 313 -8.00 9.56 1.22
CA ALA A 313 -9.15 10.41 1.49
C ALA A 313 -9.49 11.22 0.24
N PHE A 314 -10.75 11.15 -0.16
CA PHE A 314 -11.24 11.85 -1.34
C PHE A 314 -11.16 13.37 -1.15
N VAL A 315 -10.63 14.05 -2.16
CA VAL A 315 -10.63 15.51 -2.27
C VAL A 315 -11.42 15.86 -3.51
N ASN A 316 -12.53 16.60 -3.35
CA ASN A 316 -13.32 17.04 -4.49
C ASN A 316 -12.63 18.21 -5.19
N VAL A 317 -11.96 17.94 -6.29
CA VAL A 317 -11.25 18.94 -7.12
C VAL A 317 -12.05 19.35 -8.35
N ASN A 318 -13.12 18.64 -8.70
CA ASN A 318 -13.82 18.82 -9.97
C ASN A 318 -15.22 19.42 -9.82
N ASN A 319 -15.74 19.54 -8.60
CA ASN A 319 -17.12 20.00 -8.34
C ASN A 319 -18.20 19.27 -9.16
N ASP A 320 -17.98 17.97 -9.45
CA ASP A 320 -18.90 17.14 -10.21
C ASP A 320 -20.06 16.74 -9.30
N SER A 321 -21.31 16.87 -9.80
CA SER A 321 -22.53 16.58 -9.03
C SER A 321 -22.68 15.11 -8.63
N ALA A 322 -21.95 14.20 -9.25
CA ALA A 322 -21.91 12.78 -8.88
C ALA A 322 -20.97 12.48 -7.70
N LEU A 323 -20.23 13.47 -7.23
CA LEU A 323 -19.28 13.38 -6.12
C LEU A 323 -19.83 14.08 -4.86
N PRO A 324 -19.40 13.67 -3.66
CA PRO A 324 -19.77 14.34 -2.42
C PRO A 324 -19.35 15.82 -2.41
N SER A 325 -20.11 16.66 -1.72
CA SER A 325 -19.79 18.09 -1.58
C SER A 325 -18.45 18.33 -0.87
N THR A 326 -17.87 19.50 -1.09
CA THR A 326 -16.60 19.91 -0.48
C THR A 326 -16.74 20.39 0.97
N GLU A 327 -17.96 20.64 1.44
CA GLU A 327 -18.22 21.29 2.73
C GLU A 327 -17.67 20.52 3.94
N ALA A 328 -17.73 19.18 3.90
CA ALA A 328 -17.23 18.35 4.99
C ALA A 328 -15.69 18.15 4.98
N GLY A 329 -14.99 18.63 3.95
CA GLY A 329 -13.57 18.37 3.74
C GLY A 329 -13.23 16.89 3.49
N PRO A 330 -11.94 16.56 3.24
CA PRO A 330 -11.51 15.19 3.02
C PRO A 330 -11.62 14.36 4.32
N PRO A 331 -12.07 13.10 4.26
CA PRO A 331 -12.28 12.25 5.44
C PRO A 331 -10.97 11.67 6.01
N LEU A 332 -10.05 12.53 6.43
CA LEU A 332 -8.71 12.16 6.89
C LEU A 332 -8.71 11.24 8.11
N LEU A 333 -9.65 11.45 9.04
CA LEU A 333 -9.75 10.62 10.24
C LEU A 333 -10.21 9.20 9.87
N ARG A 334 -11.14 9.06 8.92
CA ARG A 334 -11.59 7.78 8.38
C ARG A 334 -10.44 7.05 7.67
N GLU A 335 -9.68 7.76 6.84
CA GLU A 335 -8.46 7.23 6.21
C GLU A 335 -7.49 6.70 7.26
N HIS A 336 -7.25 7.48 8.32
CA HIS A 336 -6.35 7.08 9.41
C HIS A 336 -6.84 5.81 10.13
N ARG A 337 -8.15 5.68 10.40
CA ARG A 337 -8.74 4.47 11.01
C ARG A 337 -8.58 3.25 10.11
N LEU A 338 -8.78 3.41 8.81
CA LEU A 338 -8.56 2.34 7.83
C LEU A 338 -7.09 1.88 7.79
N TYR A 339 -6.12 2.80 7.84
CA TYR A 339 -4.71 2.43 7.97
C TYR A 339 -4.40 1.68 9.28
N GLN A 340 -5.04 2.06 10.39
CA GLN A 340 -4.91 1.34 11.66
C GLN A 340 -5.50 -0.09 11.54
N ALA A 341 -6.68 -0.22 10.95
CA ALA A 341 -7.31 -1.52 10.69
C ALA A 341 -6.48 -2.39 9.75
N ASP A 342 -5.97 -1.84 8.66
CA ASP A 342 -5.07 -2.51 7.74
C ASP A 342 -3.83 -3.09 8.46
N TRP A 343 -3.30 -2.33 9.42
CA TRP A 343 -2.19 -2.79 10.25
C TRP A 343 -2.59 -3.99 11.12
N LEU A 344 -3.80 -3.96 11.72
CA LEU A 344 -4.35 -5.06 12.52
C LEU A 344 -4.57 -6.32 11.67
N LEU A 345 -5.13 -6.20 10.48
CA LEU A 345 -5.27 -7.32 9.54
C LEU A 345 -3.92 -7.96 9.20
N ARG A 346 -2.93 -7.14 8.85
CA ARG A 346 -1.66 -7.63 8.34
C ARG A 346 -0.72 -8.19 9.39
N PHE A 347 -0.75 -7.65 10.61
CA PHE A 347 0.29 -7.90 11.61
C PHE A 347 -0.21 -8.43 12.95
N TYR A 348 -1.51 -8.35 13.23
CA TYR A 348 -2.06 -8.72 14.54
C TYR A 348 -3.00 -9.91 14.49
N GLY A 349 -3.26 -10.45 13.31
CA GLY A 349 -4.11 -11.62 13.12
C GLY A 349 -5.61 -11.34 13.25
N PHE A 350 -6.03 -10.08 13.12
CA PHE A 350 -7.45 -9.73 13.02
C PHE A 350 -7.98 -10.03 11.62
N LYS A 351 -9.28 -10.31 11.56
CA LYS A 351 -10.07 -10.38 10.33
C LYS A 351 -10.96 -9.13 10.22
N ALA A 352 -11.48 -8.86 9.03
CA ALA A 352 -12.44 -7.77 8.83
C ALA A 352 -13.66 -7.94 9.74
N SER A 353 -14.17 -9.17 9.84
CA SER A 353 -15.30 -9.53 10.70
C SER A 353 -15.04 -9.42 12.21
N ASP A 354 -13.78 -9.41 12.66
CA ASP A 354 -13.46 -9.15 14.06
C ASP A 354 -13.63 -7.65 14.38
N LEU A 355 -13.29 -6.79 13.42
CA LEU A 355 -13.25 -5.33 13.61
C LEU A 355 -14.61 -4.68 13.40
N LEU A 356 -15.35 -5.09 12.36
CA LEU A 356 -16.62 -4.50 11.92
C LEU A 356 -17.62 -5.58 11.50
N SER A 357 -18.90 -5.22 11.40
CA SER A 357 -19.99 -6.08 10.94
C SER A 357 -21.01 -5.27 10.11
N GLU A 358 -22.01 -5.93 9.53
CA GLU A 358 -23.11 -5.26 8.82
C GLU A 358 -23.90 -4.33 9.72
N ASP A 359 -24.14 -4.73 10.99
CA ASP A 359 -24.85 -3.90 11.99
C ASP A 359 -23.99 -2.73 12.48
N ARG A 360 -22.69 -2.83 12.33
CA ARG A 360 -21.72 -1.84 12.75
C ARG A 360 -20.63 -1.66 11.70
N PRO A 361 -20.99 -0.97 10.60
CA PRO A 361 -20.17 -0.95 9.41
C PRO A 361 -19.00 0.05 9.45
N ASP A 362 -19.00 1.04 10.35
CA ASP A 362 -18.01 2.12 10.36
C ASP A 362 -17.19 2.14 11.64
N PHE A 363 -15.94 2.57 11.55
CA PHE A 363 -15.05 2.70 12.68
C PHE A 363 -15.45 3.86 13.60
N ASN A 364 -15.20 3.65 14.89
CA ASN A 364 -15.33 4.71 15.87
C ASN A 364 -14.33 5.85 15.57
N VAL A 365 -14.82 7.08 15.54
CA VAL A 365 -13.98 8.27 15.27
C VAL A 365 -13.11 8.66 16.47
N PHE A 366 -13.52 8.32 17.71
CA PHE A 366 -12.87 8.77 18.95
C PHE A 366 -11.77 7.82 19.41
N ILE A 367 -11.95 6.51 19.24
CA ILE A 367 -11.01 5.47 19.69
C ILE A 367 -10.45 4.68 18.51
N ASP A 368 -9.25 4.15 18.67
CA ASP A 368 -8.62 3.35 17.60
C ASP A 368 -9.30 1.97 17.47
N PRO A 369 -9.27 1.34 16.28
CA PRO A 369 -9.96 0.08 16.00
C PRO A 369 -9.61 -1.05 16.95
N LYS A 370 -8.39 -1.11 17.47
CA LYS A 370 -7.97 -2.14 18.42
C LYS A 370 -8.56 -1.92 19.80
N CYS A 371 -8.59 -0.68 20.25
CA CYS A 371 -9.20 -0.31 21.54
C CYS A 371 -10.72 -0.51 21.47
N ASP A 372 -11.33 -0.10 20.38
CA ASP A 372 -12.75 -0.31 20.12
C ASP A 372 -13.14 -1.80 20.15
N TRP A 373 -12.32 -2.64 19.53
CA TRP A 373 -12.50 -4.09 19.60
C TRP A 373 -12.39 -4.60 21.03
N ALA A 374 -11.37 -4.17 21.78
CA ALA A 374 -11.14 -4.65 23.15
C ALA A 374 -12.27 -4.27 24.11
N VAL A 375 -12.82 -3.06 23.99
CA VAL A 375 -13.98 -2.60 24.79
C VAL A 375 -15.24 -3.41 24.50
N ARG A 376 -15.39 -3.91 23.28
CA ARG A 376 -16.52 -4.78 22.89
C ARG A 376 -16.35 -6.24 23.29
N HIS A 377 -15.16 -6.64 23.71
CA HIS A 377 -14.82 -8.02 24.06
C HIS A 377 -14.22 -8.08 25.48
N LEU A 378 -14.88 -7.42 26.43
CA LEU A 378 -14.40 -7.35 27.80
C LEU A 378 -14.30 -8.73 28.46
N GLU A 379 -15.07 -9.71 27.98
CA GLU A 379 -15.01 -11.12 28.40
C GLU A 379 -13.63 -11.78 28.15
N GLN A 380 -12.81 -11.22 27.26
CA GLN A 380 -11.45 -11.69 27.00
C GLN A 380 -10.40 -11.04 27.89
N PHE A 381 -10.79 -10.14 28.76
CA PHE A 381 -9.91 -9.34 29.60
C PHE A 381 -10.26 -9.51 31.10
N PRO A 382 -9.32 -9.28 32.02
CA PRO A 382 -7.92 -8.93 31.80
C PRO A 382 -7.05 -10.11 31.34
N VAL A 383 -6.01 -9.79 30.56
CA VAL A 383 -5.05 -10.77 30.05
C VAL A 383 -3.82 -10.85 30.97
N GLU A 384 -3.51 -12.06 31.47
CA GLU A 384 -2.32 -12.28 32.30
C GLU A 384 -1.05 -12.31 31.43
N ILE A 385 -0.19 -11.31 31.61
CA ILE A 385 1.04 -11.09 30.79
C ILE A 385 1.99 -12.28 30.86
N ASN A 386 2.13 -12.89 32.05
CA ASN A 386 3.05 -14.00 32.24
C ASN A 386 2.59 -15.34 31.67
N ARG A 387 1.33 -15.46 31.20
CA ARG A 387 0.75 -16.71 30.69
C ARG A 387 0.21 -16.59 29.26
N ALA A 388 -0.33 -15.44 28.88
CA ALA A 388 -1.05 -15.27 27.64
C ALA A 388 -0.23 -15.60 26.39
N GLY A 389 -0.88 -16.21 25.41
CA GLY A 389 -0.25 -16.47 24.11
C GLY A 389 0.13 -15.20 23.35
N TYR A 390 1.04 -15.32 22.39
CA TYR A 390 1.49 -14.17 21.58
C TYR A 390 0.32 -13.44 20.91
N TYR A 391 -0.62 -14.17 20.34
CA TYR A 391 -1.79 -13.60 19.67
C TYR A 391 -2.76 -12.91 20.63
N THR A 392 -2.94 -13.48 21.81
CA THR A 392 -3.76 -12.87 22.87
C THR A 392 -3.13 -11.54 23.30
N LEU A 393 -1.81 -11.50 23.48
CA LEU A 393 -1.09 -10.25 23.78
C LEU A 393 -1.26 -9.19 22.66
N LEU A 394 -1.28 -9.61 21.39
CA LEU A 394 -1.51 -8.69 20.27
C LEU A 394 -2.90 -8.05 20.27
N LYS A 395 -3.89 -8.68 20.89
CA LYS A 395 -5.25 -8.13 21.03
C LYS A 395 -5.34 -7.05 22.10
N VAL A 396 -4.41 -7.00 23.05
CA VAL A 396 -4.39 -6.00 24.12
C VAL A 396 -4.05 -4.60 23.59
N PRO A 397 -4.88 -3.56 23.83
CA PRO A 397 -4.53 -2.18 23.53
C PRO A 397 -3.19 -1.78 24.15
N GLY A 398 -2.34 -1.06 23.41
CA GLY A 398 -1.01 -0.64 23.90
C GLY A 398 0.09 -1.68 23.77
N ILE A 399 -0.20 -2.94 23.41
CA ILE A 399 0.82 -3.96 23.13
C ILE A 399 1.00 -4.11 21.62
N GLY A 400 2.21 -3.82 21.14
CA GLY A 400 2.59 -3.98 19.73
C GLY A 400 3.30 -5.31 19.47
N THR A 401 3.56 -5.63 18.22
CA THR A 401 4.23 -6.87 17.79
C THR A 401 5.62 -7.05 18.44
N ASN A 402 6.39 -5.97 18.54
CA ASN A 402 7.70 -6.00 19.18
C ASN A 402 7.61 -6.20 20.69
N SER A 403 6.67 -5.51 21.36
CA SER A 403 6.45 -5.64 22.80
C SER A 403 5.94 -7.05 23.14
N ALA A 404 4.97 -7.58 22.40
CA ALA A 404 4.46 -8.93 22.58
C ALA A 404 5.59 -9.99 22.45
N ARG A 405 6.48 -9.83 21.46
CA ARG A 405 7.63 -10.73 21.28
C ARG A 405 8.61 -10.65 22.45
N ARG A 406 8.94 -9.44 22.90
CA ARG A 406 9.82 -9.23 24.06
C ARG A 406 9.25 -9.85 25.31
N ILE A 407 7.94 -9.67 25.57
CA ILE A 407 7.22 -10.29 26.68
C ILE A 407 7.32 -11.81 26.63
N VAL A 408 6.95 -12.43 25.48
CA VAL A 408 6.99 -13.89 25.32
C VAL A 408 8.39 -14.47 25.51
N ASN A 409 9.42 -13.74 25.12
CA ASN A 409 10.80 -14.19 25.32
C ASN A 409 11.27 -14.00 26.77
N ALA A 410 11.05 -12.84 27.35
CA ALA A 410 11.57 -12.50 28.67
C ALA A 410 10.92 -13.33 29.80
N ARG A 411 9.62 -13.62 29.71
CA ARG A 411 8.92 -14.44 30.72
C ARG A 411 9.38 -15.90 30.81
N LYS A 412 10.20 -16.37 29.85
CA LYS A 412 10.84 -17.70 29.92
C LYS A 412 11.91 -17.76 31.04
N SER A 413 12.48 -16.62 31.39
CA SER A 413 13.59 -16.51 32.35
C SER A 413 13.15 -15.91 33.68
N ALA A 414 12.13 -15.04 33.70
CA ALA A 414 11.67 -14.38 34.92
C ALA A 414 10.18 -14.00 34.81
N ARG A 415 9.50 -13.86 35.96
CA ARG A 415 8.19 -13.25 36.00
C ARG A 415 8.30 -11.75 35.76
N LEU A 416 7.41 -11.23 34.92
CA LEU A 416 7.40 -9.82 34.54
C LEU A 416 6.39 -9.04 35.37
N ASP A 417 6.77 -7.83 35.73
CA ASP A 417 5.90 -6.84 36.35
C ASP A 417 5.57 -5.69 35.38
N PHE A 418 4.83 -4.66 35.87
CA PHE A 418 4.43 -3.52 35.05
C PHE A 418 5.60 -2.64 34.60
N GLU A 419 6.66 -2.54 35.41
CA GLU A 419 7.88 -1.81 35.06
C GLU A 419 8.65 -2.51 33.93
N ASP A 420 8.75 -3.83 33.99
CA ASP A 420 9.41 -4.63 32.95
C ASP A 420 8.72 -4.47 31.60
N ILE A 421 7.40 -4.61 31.56
CA ILE A 421 6.65 -4.48 30.29
C ILE A 421 6.67 -3.05 29.75
N ARG A 422 6.76 -2.03 30.60
CA ARG A 422 6.99 -0.64 30.21
C ARG A 422 8.32 -0.48 29.49
N LYS A 423 9.40 -1.02 30.05
CA LYS A 423 10.75 -1.03 29.43
C LYS A 423 10.77 -1.81 28.12
N MET A 424 9.88 -2.79 27.95
CA MET A 424 9.71 -3.54 26.69
C MET A 424 8.92 -2.79 25.62
N GLY A 425 8.46 -1.57 25.90
CA GLY A 425 7.77 -0.70 24.95
C GLY A 425 6.26 -0.87 24.92
N VAL A 426 5.66 -1.43 25.99
CA VAL A 426 4.20 -1.42 26.16
C VAL A 426 3.73 -0.01 26.52
N VAL A 427 2.69 0.47 25.84
CA VAL A 427 2.04 1.74 26.15
C VAL A 427 1.11 1.54 27.34
N LEU A 428 1.65 1.58 28.56
CA LEU A 428 0.92 1.26 29.80
C LEU A 428 -0.37 2.03 29.97
N LYS A 429 -0.41 3.33 29.66
CA LYS A 429 -1.62 4.16 29.75
C LYS A 429 -2.83 3.62 28.96
N ARG A 430 -2.58 2.71 28.00
CA ARG A 430 -3.63 2.02 27.24
C ARG A 430 -3.81 0.59 27.72
N ALA A 431 -2.74 -0.08 28.12
CA ALA A 431 -2.74 -1.51 28.42
C ALA A 431 -3.24 -1.84 29.84
N VAL A 432 -3.03 -0.95 30.81
CA VAL A 432 -3.27 -1.23 32.25
C VAL A 432 -4.69 -1.67 32.58
N TYR A 433 -5.68 -1.24 31.81
CA TYR A 433 -7.09 -1.61 31.99
C TYR A 433 -7.44 -3.01 31.46
N PHE A 434 -6.54 -3.61 30.70
CA PHE A 434 -6.76 -4.87 29.96
C PHE A 434 -5.82 -5.99 30.36
N ILE A 435 -4.92 -5.77 31.35
CA ILE A 435 -3.89 -6.75 31.72
C ILE A 435 -3.74 -6.94 33.22
N THR A 436 -3.23 -8.12 33.57
CA THR A 436 -2.68 -8.43 34.90
C THR A 436 -1.22 -8.84 34.78
N CYS A 437 -0.45 -8.55 35.83
CA CYS A 437 0.87 -9.08 36.06
C CYS A 437 0.86 -9.91 37.35
N SER A 438 1.09 -11.22 37.22
CA SER A 438 1.02 -12.17 38.35
C SER A 438 -0.31 -12.10 39.12
N GLY A 439 -1.42 -12.00 38.37
CA GLY A 439 -2.78 -11.95 38.90
C GLY A 439 -3.19 -10.59 39.51
N ARG A 440 -2.34 -9.58 39.43
CA ARG A 440 -2.64 -8.25 39.99
C ARG A 440 -2.85 -7.23 38.87
N MET A 441 -3.87 -6.39 39.02
CA MET A 441 -4.08 -5.18 38.19
C MET A 441 -3.26 -4.02 38.76
N MET A 442 -2.86 -3.07 37.91
CA MET A 442 -2.12 -1.89 38.35
C MET A 442 -2.99 -0.91 39.16
N TYR A 443 -4.26 -0.83 38.82
CA TYR A 443 -5.25 0.00 39.52
C TYR A 443 -6.38 -0.87 40.03
N GLN A 444 -6.80 -0.70 41.32
CA GLN A 444 -8.02 -1.24 41.85
C GLN A 444 -9.18 -0.36 41.37
N GLY A 445 -10.14 -0.90 40.68
CA GLY A 445 -11.27 -0.13 40.13
C GLY A 445 -11.25 -0.08 38.58
N CYS A 446 -11.05 -1.19 37.96
CA CYS A 446 -11.11 -1.32 36.52
C CYS A 446 -12.54 -1.33 35.98
N LEU A 447 -12.72 -0.87 34.73
CA LEU A 447 -13.99 -0.87 33.96
C LEU A 447 -14.82 -2.18 34.02
N LEU A 448 -14.19 -3.31 34.38
CA LEU A 448 -14.84 -4.62 34.49
C LEU A 448 -15.66 -4.81 35.76
N TYR A 449 -15.44 -3.99 36.81
CA TYR A 449 -16.16 -4.11 38.07
C TYR A 449 -17.30 -3.09 38.26
N THR A 450 -17.51 -2.21 37.29
CA THR A 450 -18.58 -1.20 37.32
C THR A 450 -19.81 -1.58 36.52
N SER A 451 -19.81 -2.75 35.87
CA SER A 451 -20.97 -3.24 35.10
C SER A 451 -22.04 -3.96 35.95
N ASP A 452 -21.76 -4.20 37.24
CA ASP A 452 -22.68 -4.87 38.16
C ASP A 452 -23.25 -3.91 39.24
N ALA A 453 -23.25 -2.59 38.97
CA ALA A 453 -23.86 -1.60 39.83
C ALA A 453 -25.02 -0.87 39.16
#